data_a8fc3990f061520d411207571dc3fdd6
#
_entry.id   a8fc3990f061520d411207571dc3fdd6
#
_cell.length_a   1.000
_cell.length_b   1.000
_cell.length_c   1.000
_cell.angle_alpha   90.00
_cell.angle_beta   90.00
_cell.angle_gamma   90.00
#
_symmetry.space_group_name_H-M   'P 1'
#
loop_
_entity.id
_entity.type
_entity.pdbx_description
1 polymer ?
#
loop_
_entity_poly.entity_id
_entity_poly.type
_entity_poly.pdbx_seq_one_letter_code
_entity_poly.pdbx_strand_id
1 'polypeptide(L)'
;SIEGTRPILLEVQALVCRSSFGIPRRTAAGTDTNRVNLLMAVLEKRLNLRLSECDAYVNIAGGIKMNEPALDLGIVLAIISSYKERCIDEKTICFGEVGLSGEVRAVSLAKQRILEARKLGFTTCILPKVSLDANMQTEGIALIGVENVQQAVRRIL
;
A
#
# COMPACT_ATOMS: atom_id res chain seq x y z
N SER A 1 -1.49 7.52 -6.98
CA SER A 1 -0.51 8.00 -7.93
C SER A 1 -0.88 9.39 -8.44
N ILE A 2 -0.03 9.95 -9.29
CA ILE A 2 -0.18 11.34 -9.76
C ILE A 2 0.07 11.39 -11.26
N GLU A 3 -0.80 12.13 -11.95
CA GLU A 3 -0.61 12.47 -13.35
C GLU A 3 -0.81 13.98 -13.50
N GLY A 4 0.21 14.68 -13.98
CA GLY A 4 0.20 16.15 -14.02
C GLY A 4 0.09 16.74 -12.62
N THR A 5 -0.91 17.56 -12.37
CA THR A 5 -1.18 18.16 -11.05
C THR A 5 -2.30 17.45 -10.30
N ARG A 6 -2.83 16.36 -10.86
CA ARG A 6 -3.99 15.66 -10.31
C ARG A 6 -3.62 14.25 -9.84
N PRO A 7 -3.87 13.92 -8.58
CA PRO A 7 -3.65 12.55 -8.13
C PRO A 7 -4.64 11.58 -8.79
N ILE A 8 -4.14 10.40 -9.12
CA ILE A 8 -4.94 9.30 -9.64
C ILE A 8 -4.95 8.21 -8.59
N LEU A 9 -6.14 7.74 -8.23
CA LEU A 9 -6.29 6.63 -7.31
C LEU A 9 -6.35 5.33 -8.09
N LEU A 10 -5.51 4.38 -7.70
CA LEU A 10 -5.38 3.09 -8.37
C LEU A 10 -5.76 1.98 -7.40
N GLU A 11 -6.41 0.95 -7.94
CA GLU A 11 -6.72 -0.24 -7.18
C GLU A 11 -5.53 -1.20 -7.22
N VAL A 12 -5.11 -1.66 -6.04
CA VAL A 12 -4.06 -2.66 -5.89
C VAL A 12 -4.70 -3.96 -5.44
N GLN A 13 -4.46 -5.02 -6.20
CA GLN A 13 -4.91 -6.36 -5.87
C GLN A 13 -3.70 -7.26 -5.67
N ALA A 14 -3.75 -8.11 -4.65
CA ALA A 14 -2.68 -9.08 -4.39
C ALA A 14 -3.25 -10.43 -4.06
N LEU A 15 -2.60 -11.46 -4.56
CA LEU A 15 -2.87 -12.84 -4.19
C LEU A 15 -1.56 -13.44 -3.69
N VAL A 16 -1.57 -13.90 -2.45
CA VAL A 16 -0.41 -14.54 -1.83
C VAL A 16 -0.84 -15.95 -1.41
N CYS A 17 -0.10 -16.95 -1.86
CA CYS A 17 -0.40 -18.32 -1.52
C CYS A 17 0.88 -19.10 -1.32
N ARG A 18 0.81 -20.14 -0.49
CA ARG A 18 1.98 -20.97 -0.25
C ARG A 18 2.41 -21.68 -1.53
N SER A 19 3.69 -21.63 -1.85
CA SER A 19 4.22 -22.29 -3.03
C SER A 19 4.16 -23.82 -2.85
N SER A 20 3.63 -24.51 -3.87
CA SER A 20 3.50 -25.96 -3.85
C SER A 20 4.74 -26.67 -4.38
N PHE A 21 5.50 -26.00 -5.23
CA PHE A 21 6.65 -26.61 -5.92
C PHE A 21 7.83 -25.67 -6.01
N GLY A 22 8.98 -26.10 -5.46
CA GLY A 22 10.25 -25.46 -5.71
C GLY A 22 10.33 -23.99 -5.35
N ILE A 23 10.82 -23.20 -6.30
CA ILE A 23 11.08 -21.76 -6.09
C ILE A 23 9.78 -20.97 -6.19
N PRO A 24 9.44 -20.17 -5.16
CA PRO A 24 8.25 -19.31 -5.21
C PRO A 24 8.29 -18.33 -6.38
N ARG A 25 7.13 -18.12 -6.98
CA ARG A 25 6.96 -17.20 -8.12
C ARG A 25 6.43 -15.87 -7.66
N ARG A 26 6.99 -14.82 -8.22
CA ARG A 26 6.55 -13.44 -7.97
C ARG A 26 6.21 -12.80 -9.30
N THR A 27 4.99 -12.36 -9.45
CA THR A 27 4.49 -11.76 -10.69
C THR A 27 3.81 -10.44 -10.37
N ALA A 28 4.14 -9.41 -11.12
CA ALA A 28 3.52 -8.10 -10.98
C ALA A 28 3.04 -7.61 -12.34
N ALA A 29 1.84 -7.04 -12.34
CA ALA A 29 1.28 -6.35 -13.49
C ALA A 29 0.93 -4.93 -13.06
N GLY A 30 1.33 -3.93 -13.82
CA GLY A 30 1.12 -2.52 -13.51
C GLY A 30 2.15 -1.92 -12.58
N THR A 31 3.11 -2.68 -12.09
CA THR A 31 4.23 -2.21 -11.29
C THR A 31 5.45 -3.10 -11.51
N ASP A 32 6.59 -2.70 -10.95
CA ASP A 32 7.84 -3.42 -11.09
C ASP A 32 7.89 -4.63 -10.16
N THR A 33 8.18 -5.80 -10.72
CA THR A 33 8.34 -7.04 -9.95
C THR A 33 9.45 -6.92 -8.91
N ASN A 34 10.54 -6.23 -9.23
CA ASN A 34 11.63 -6.00 -8.28
C ASN A 34 11.16 -5.20 -7.07
N ARG A 35 10.26 -4.24 -7.26
CA ARG A 35 9.68 -3.48 -6.15
C ARG A 35 8.84 -4.37 -5.25
N VAL A 36 8.03 -5.24 -5.83
CA VAL A 36 7.22 -6.21 -5.08
C VAL A 36 8.14 -7.13 -4.26
N ASN A 37 9.20 -7.65 -4.86
CA ASN A 37 10.17 -8.50 -4.17
C ASN A 37 10.80 -7.78 -2.98
N LEU A 38 11.19 -6.52 -3.18
CA LEU A 38 11.78 -5.71 -2.12
C LEU A 38 10.80 -5.51 -0.95
N LEU A 39 9.56 -5.14 -1.27
CA LEU A 39 8.54 -4.94 -0.24
C LEU A 39 8.23 -6.22 0.52
N MET A 40 8.20 -7.36 -0.16
CA MET A 40 8.01 -8.65 0.51
C MET A 40 9.17 -8.98 1.44
N ALA A 41 10.40 -8.68 1.04
CA ALA A 41 11.57 -8.87 1.90
C ALA A 41 11.49 -7.99 3.16
N VAL A 42 11.07 -6.74 3.01
CA VAL A 42 10.86 -5.83 4.14
C VAL A 42 9.80 -6.39 5.09
N LEU A 43 8.68 -6.85 4.56
CA LEU A 43 7.59 -7.41 5.37
C LEU A 43 8.02 -8.68 6.12
N GLU A 44 8.73 -9.55 5.45
CA GLU A 44 9.25 -10.77 6.08
C GLU A 44 10.15 -10.44 7.27
N LYS A 45 11.06 -9.49 7.07
CA LYS A 45 11.99 -9.06 8.10
C LYS A 45 11.31 -8.33 9.25
N ARG A 46 10.43 -7.38 8.94
CA ARG A 46 9.86 -6.45 9.95
C ARG A 46 8.62 -7.01 10.64
N LEU A 47 7.87 -7.87 9.98
CA LEU A 47 6.68 -8.49 10.55
C LEU A 47 6.89 -9.96 10.92
N ASN A 48 8.07 -10.48 10.67
CA ASN A 48 8.43 -11.86 10.97
C ASN A 48 7.49 -12.87 10.30
N LEU A 49 7.22 -12.65 9.02
CA LEU A 49 6.34 -13.49 8.20
C LEU A 49 7.17 -14.41 7.30
N ARG A 50 6.58 -15.53 6.90
CA ARG A 50 7.25 -16.48 6.01
C ARG A 50 6.86 -16.30 4.55
N LEU A 51 7.05 -15.07 4.05
CA LEU A 51 6.70 -14.75 2.68
C LEU A 51 7.64 -15.35 1.65
N SER A 52 8.86 -15.73 2.06
CA SER A 52 9.81 -16.41 1.17
C SER A 52 9.30 -17.77 0.69
N GLU A 53 8.31 -18.35 1.37
CA GLU A 53 7.71 -19.64 0.99
C GLU A 53 6.45 -19.45 0.15
N CYS A 54 6.11 -18.22 -0.22
CA CYS A 54 4.85 -17.91 -0.88
C CYS A 54 5.04 -17.43 -2.31
N ASP A 55 4.13 -17.86 -3.18
CA ASP A 55 3.91 -17.20 -4.47
C ASP A 55 3.15 -15.92 -4.22
N ALA A 56 3.41 -14.90 -5.02
CA ALA A 56 2.70 -13.63 -4.92
C ALA A 56 2.38 -13.09 -6.31
N TYR A 57 1.16 -12.60 -6.46
CA TYR A 57 0.67 -11.98 -7.69
C TYR A 57 0.12 -10.61 -7.30
N VAL A 58 0.73 -9.56 -7.84
CA VAL A 58 0.30 -8.18 -7.56
C VAL A 58 -0.15 -7.55 -8.86
N ASN A 59 -1.35 -6.99 -8.86
CA ASN A 59 -1.89 -6.30 -10.02
C ASN A 59 -2.35 -4.91 -9.61
N ILE A 60 -1.88 -3.92 -10.36
CA ILE A 60 -2.34 -2.54 -10.22
C ILE A 60 -3.16 -2.20 -11.44
N ALA A 61 -4.45 -1.92 -11.22
CA ALA A 61 -5.38 -1.60 -12.29
C ALA A 61 -5.01 -0.26 -12.93
N GLY A 62 -5.28 -0.15 -14.24
CA GLY A 62 -4.99 1.07 -14.98
C GLY A 62 -4.30 0.85 -16.33
N GLY A 63 -3.84 -0.39 -16.60
CA GLY A 63 -3.25 -0.75 -17.91
C GLY A 63 -1.90 -0.14 -18.21
N ILE A 64 -1.38 0.75 -17.37
CA ILE A 64 -0.09 1.40 -17.51
C ILE A 64 0.79 1.01 -16.33
N LYS A 65 2.03 0.65 -16.60
CA LYS A 65 2.98 0.34 -15.54
C LYS A 65 3.31 1.60 -14.74
N MET A 66 3.04 1.57 -13.46
CA MET A 66 3.27 2.69 -12.55
C MET A 66 4.38 2.35 -11.57
N ASN A 67 5.42 3.18 -11.53
CA ASN A 67 6.51 3.08 -10.56
C ASN A 67 6.42 4.22 -9.54
N GLU A 68 5.23 4.49 -9.07
CA GLU A 68 4.95 5.56 -8.11
C GLU A 68 5.24 5.06 -6.68
N PRO A 69 6.21 5.65 -5.97
CA PRO A 69 6.54 5.21 -4.60
C PRO A 69 5.37 5.29 -3.63
N ALA A 70 4.43 6.19 -3.86
CA ALA A 70 3.25 6.31 -3.02
C ALA A 70 2.36 5.06 -3.01
N LEU A 71 2.52 4.16 -3.98
CA LEU A 71 1.79 2.90 -4.05
C LEU A 71 2.32 1.84 -3.08
N ASP A 72 3.52 2.02 -2.54
CA ASP A 72 4.17 1.00 -1.70
C ASP A 72 3.29 0.54 -0.55
N LEU A 73 2.69 1.48 0.19
CA LEU A 73 1.86 1.13 1.33
C LEU A 73 0.64 0.33 0.91
N GLY A 74 0.03 0.68 -0.21
CA GLY A 74 -1.10 -0.07 -0.77
C GLY A 74 -0.71 -1.49 -1.15
N ILE A 75 0.45 -1.65 -1.77
CA ILE A 75 0.98 -2.97 -2.14
C ILE A 75 1.22 -3.81 -0.88
N VAL A 76 1.88 -3.23 0.12
CA VAL A 76 2.15 -3.88 1.41
C VAL A 76 0.87 -4.37 2.07
N LEU A 77 -0.13 -3.50 2.18
CA LEU A 77 -1.38 -3.86 2.85
C LEU A 77 -2.18 -4.89 2.07
N ALA A 78 -2.16 -4.83 0.74
CA ALA A 78 -2.80 -5.84 -0.10
C ALA A 78 -2.14 -7.22 0.07
N ILE A 79 -0.82 -7.26 0.11
CA ILE A 79 -0.06 -8.50 0.35
C ILE A 79 -0.43 -9.09 1.71
N ILE A 80 -0.39 -8.30 2.76
CA ILE A 80 -0.69 -8.76 4.12
C ILE A 80 -2.15 -9.20 4.26
N SER A 81 -3.06 -8.46 3.65
CA SER A 81 -4.49 -8.82 3.61
C SER A 81 -4.68 -10.21 3.02
N SER A 82 -4.06 -10.48 1.88
CA SER A 82 -4.11 -11.81 1.25
C SER A 82 -3.43 -12.87 2.10
N TYR A 83 -2.24 -12.59 2.63
CA TYR A 83 -1.49 -13.54 3.44
C TYR A 83 -2.25 -13.95 4.70
N LYS A 84 -2.92 -13.00 5.37
CA LYS A 84 -3.69 -13.25 6.59
C LYS A 84 -5.15 -13.62 6.31
N GLU A 85 -5.56 -13.61 5.06
CA GLU A 85 -6.94 -13.85 4.64
C GLU A 85 -7.93 -12.96 5.40
N ARG A 86 -7.59 -11.67 5.52
CA ARG A 86 -8.43 -10.64 6.14
C ARG A 86 -8.68 -9.51 5.16
N CYS A 87 -9.94 -9.17 4.99
CA CYS A 87 -10.33 -8.08 4.10
C CYS A 87 -10.07 -6.73 4.71
N ILE A 88 -9.63 -5.79 3.88
CA ILE A 88 -9.55 -4.38 4.22
C ILE A 88 -10.90 -3.76 3.82
N ASP A 89 -11.43 -2.88 4.67
CA ASP A 89 -12.67 -2.17 4.37
C ASP A 89 -12.53 -1.45 3.01
N GLU A 90 -13.51 -1.65 2.14
CA GLU A 90 -13.51 -1.09 0.78
C GLU A 90 -13.53 0.45 0.76
N LYS A 91 -13.91 1.09 1.86
CA LYS A 91 -13.90 2.55 2.01
C LYS A 91 -12.58 3.09 2.57
N THR A 92 -11.58 2.23 2.70
CA THR A 92 -10.25 2.60 3.17
C THR A 92 -9.31 2.76 1.98
N ILE A 93 -8.58 3.86 1.97
CA ILE A 93 -7.51 4.11 1.02
C ILE A 93 -6.22 4.33 1.78
N CYS A 94 -5.10 4.03 1.14
CA CYS A 94 -3.79 4.28 1.73
C CYS A 94 -2.79 4.75 0.68
N PHE A 95 -1.82 5.52 1.13
CA PHE A 95 -0.66 5.87 0.33
C PHE A 95 0.54 6.12 1.23
N GLY A 96 1.71 5.85 0.70
CA GLY A 96 2.98 6.04 1.42
C GLY A 96 4.10 5.30 0.74
N GLU A 97 5.31 5.84 0.80
CA GLU A 97 6.50 5.13 0.36
C GLU A 97 7.03 4.31 1.54
N VAL A 98 7.49 3.10 1.27
CA VAL A 98 8.03 2.21 2.30
C VAL A 98 9.53 2.05 2.10
N GLY A 99 10.30 2.38 3.13
CA GLY A 99 11.74 2.22 3.13
C GLY A 99 12.20 0.84 3.61
N LEU A 100 13.49 0.59 3.50
CA LEU A 100 14.10 -0.72 3.81
C LEU A 100 13.96 -1.12 5.28
N SER A 101 13.80 -0.16 6.17
CA SER A 101 13.58 -0.43 7.59
C SER A 101 12.09 -0.61 7.92
N GLY A 102 11.22 -0.61 6.94
CA GLY A 102 9.77 -0.66 7.14
C GLY A 102 9.15 0.68 7.51
N GLU A 103 9.94 1.75 7.46
CA GLU A 103 9.41 3.08 7.74
C GLU A 103 8.49 3.55 6.61
N VAL A 104 7.46 4.30 6.97
CA VAL A 104 6.53 4.88 6.00
C VAL A 104 6.93 6.34 5.78
N ARG A 105 7.38 6.63 4.58
CA ARG A 105 7.94 7.93 4.20
C ARG A 105 6.89 8.84 3.59
N ALA A 106 7.15 10.15 3.69
CA ALA A 106 6.30 11.18 3.10
C ALA A 106 6.12 10.98 1.61
N VAL A 107 4.98 11.42 1.11
CA VAL A 107 4.68 11.43 -0.31
C VAL A 107 4.31 12.85 -0.74
N SER A 108 4.50 13.11 -2.03
CA SER A 108 4.10 14.39 -2.60
C SER A 108 2.58 14.52 -2.69
N LEU A 109 2.08 15.75 -2.59
CA LEU A 109 0.67 16.09 -2.79
C LEU A 109 -0.30 15.32 -1.89
N ALA A 110 0.08 15.10 -0.62
CA ALA A 110 -0.76 14.38 0.34
C ALA A 110 -2.14 15.02 0.47
N LYS A 111 -2.20 16.34 0.57
CA LYS A 111 -3.46 17.08 0.69
C LYS A 111 -4.39 16.83 -0.50
N GLN A 112 -3.86 16.88 -1.71
CA GLN A 112 -4.62 16.63 -2.93
C GLN A 112 -5.10 15.18 -3.00
N ARG A 113 -4.29 14.24 -2.55
CA ARG A 113 -4.66 12.82 -2.49
C ARG A 113 -5.83 12.60 -1.54
N ILE A 114 -5.81 13.24 -0.38
CA ILE A 114 -6.90 13.17 0.60
C ILE A 114 -8.18 13.76 0.03
N LEU A 115 -8.11 14.92 -0.61
CA LEU A 115 -9.26 15.57 -1.21
C LEU A 115 -9.90 14.70 -2.30
N GLU A 116 -9.09 14.09 -3.15
CA GLU A 116 -9.58 13.21 -4.21
C GLU A 116 -10.23 11.95 -3.62
N ALA A 117 -9.60 11.37 -2.61
CA ALA A 117 -10.14 10.20 -1.91
C ALA A 117 -11.51 10.51 -1.30
N ARG A 118 -11.64 11.66 -0.65
CA ARG A 118 -12.91 12.09 -0.07
C ARG A 118 -14.00 12.27 -1.13
N LYS A 119 -13.67 12.87 -2.26
CA LYS A 119 -14.61 13.05 -3.37
C LYS A 119 -15.10 11.73 -3.92
N LEU A 120 -14.26 10.71 -3.91
CA LEU A 120 -14.60 9.37 -4.41
C LEU A 120 -15.33 8.51 -3.38
N GLY A 121 -15.60 9.05 -2.19
CA GLY A 121 -16.39 8.37 -1.18
C GLY A 121 -15.63 7.55 -0.16
N PHE A 122 -14.30 7.61 -0.16
CA PHE A 122 -13.51 6.94 0.88
C PHE A 122 -13.71 7.64 2.23
N THR A 123 -13.81 6.85 3.29
CA THR A 123 -14.08 7.34 4.64
C THR A 123 -12.87 7.21 5.56
N THR A 124 -11.86 6.45 5.18
CA THR A 124 -10.63 6.27 5.96
C THR A 124 -9.42 6.36 5.04
N CYS A 125 -8.41 7.09 5.46
CA CYS A 125 -7.16 7.22 4.73
C CYS A 125 -5.99 6.93 5.67
N ILE A 126 -5.17 5.96 5.30
CA ILE A 126 -3.93 5.63 6.01
C ILE A 126 -2.78 6.24 5.22
N LEU A 127 -1.99 7.06 5.89
CA LEU A 127 -0.95 7.85 5.23
C LEU A 127 0.26 8.01 6.15
N PRO A 128 1.40 8.46 5.61
CA PRO A 128 2.56 8.71 6.46
C PRO A 128 2.25 9.78 7.49
N LYS A 129 2.58 9.51 8.75
CA LYS A 129 2.39 10.48 9.83
C LYS A 129 3.09 11.80 9.53
N VAL A 130 4.26 11.74 8.92
CA VAL A 130 5.03 12.94 8.54
C VAL A 130 4.35 13.78 7.46
N SER A 131 3.37 13.22 6.74
CA SER A 131 2.58 13.96 5.74
C SER A 131 1.34 14.62 6.32
N LEU A 132 1.01 14.37 7.59
CA LEU A 132 -0.12 15.01 8.24
C LEU A 132 0.19 16.47 8.56
N ASP A 133 -0.79 17.33 8.31
CA ASP A 133 -0.73 18.74 8.58
C ASP A 133 -1.99 19.13 9.37
N ALA A 134 -1.83 19.94 10.40
CA ALA A 134 -2.94 20.42 11.23
C ALA A 134 -4.00 21.19 10.42
N ASN A 135 -3.63 21.70 9.25
CA ASN A 135 -4.53 22.47 8.39
C ASN A 135 -5.28 21.60 7.37
N MET A 136 -5.08 20.28 7.40
CA MET A 136 -5.78 19.39 6.48
C MET A 136 -7.25 19.29 6.83
N GLN A 137 -8.11 19.34 5.81
CA GLN A 137 -9.54 19.14 5.99
C GLN A 137 -9.83 17.66 6.16
N THR A 138 -10.47 17.33 7.28
CA THR A 138 -10.76 15.94 7.66
C THR A 138 -12.25 15.62 7.66
N GLU A 139 -13.10 16.54 7.26
CA GLU A 139 -14.53 16.30 7.19
C GLU A 139 -14.87 15.14 6.25
N GLY A 140 -15.57 14.14 6.77
CA GLY A 140 -16.03 13.01 5.99
C GLY A 140 -14.95 11.96 5.73
N ILE A 141 -13.71 12.14 6.21
CA ILE A 141 -12.65 11.16 6.07
C ILE A 141 -11.77 11.15 7.32
N ALA A 142 -11.57 9.96 7.89
CA ALA A 142 -10.68 9.79 9.02
C ALA A 142 -9.25 9.60 8.52
N LEU A 143 -8.31 10.38 9.03
CA LEU A 143 -6.90 10.30 8.67
C LEU A 143 -6.13 9.54 9.74
N ILE A 144 -5.47 8.48 9.34
CA ILE A 144 -4.67 7.63 10.23
C ILE A 144 -3.21 7.74 9.81
N GLY A 145 -2.42 8.50 10.56
CA GLY A 145 -0.99 8.63 10.31
C GLY A 145 -0.22 7.45 10.87
N VAL A 146 0.64 6.85 10.07
CA VAL A 146 1.48 5.73 10.49
C VAL A 146 2.95 6.03 10.23
N GLU A 147 3.82 5.48 11.08
CA GLU A 147 5.25 5.69 11.00
C GLU A 147 5.97 4.52 10.35
N ASN A 148 5.39 3.33 10.42
CA ASN A 148 5.99 2.11 9.89
C ASN A 148 4.91 1.10 9.48
N VAL A 149 5.34 0.04 8.79
CA VAL A 149 4.42 -0.99 8.29
C VAL A 149 3.72 -1.75 9.41
N GLN A 150 4.36 -1.94 10.57
CA GLN A 150 3.74 -2.59 11.71
C GLN A 150 2.52 -1.82 12.20
N GLN A 151 2.65 -0.50 12.33
CA GLN A 151 1.52 0.36 12.73
C GLN A 151 0.38 0.30 11.70
N ALA A 152 0.71 0.35 10.42
CA ALA A 152 -0.30 0.29 9.36
C ALA A 152 -1.08 -1.02 9.42
N VAL A 153 -0.40 -2.14 9.57
CA VAL A 153 -1.04 -3.46 9.64
C VAL A 153 -1.93 -3.57 10.88
N ARG A 154 -1.47 -3.12 12.02
CA ARG A 154 -2.26 -3.16 13.26
C ARG A 154 -3.54 -2.31 13.19
N ARG A 155 -3.51 -1.22 12.43
CA ARG A 155 -4.66 -0.30 12.34
C ARG A 155 -5.77 -0.83 11.45
N ILE A 156 -5.49 -1.71 10.50
CA ILE A 156 -6.49 -2.16 9.53
C ILE A 156 -6.73 -3.68 9.55
N LEU A 157 -5.81 -4.43 10.07
CA LEU A 157 -5.86 -5.88 10.14
C LEU A 157 -5.61 -6.35 11.58
#